data_b50b601ce6f2ca2ac86066343a8413d5
#
_entry.id   b50b601ce6f2ca2ac86066343a8413d5
#
_cell.length_a   1.000
_cell.length_b   1.000
_cell.length_c   1.000
_cell.angle_alpha   90.00
_cell.angle_beta   90.00
_cell.angle_gamma   90.00
#
_symmetry.space_group_name_H-M   'P 1'
#
loop_
_entity.id
_entity.type
_entity.pdbx_description
1 polymer ?
#
loop_
_entity_poly.entity_id
_entity_poly.type
_entity_poly.pdbx_seq_one_letter_code
_entity_poly.pdbx_strand_id
1 'polypeptide(L)'
;MKKRKTREMNIKEASRILVLDPIHGAEVIAEELKELEKQAEVFDPYHQTFSKVLDYDLVIAPVHLNPNFEVIKHALEQEIPFMNHHEAVKEIARLKKLFADIKVVEVTGTVGKTAVCELICQLLKDKFRVLSHTSSVTRFKSAEKEVQFPRLGGTPANVLKVMSIVREKNLNPDIAVFEVSLGLTGAGDVGVITSLEADYRVAGGTKDASAVKKASLKNYESKNRSIVVHPGLLITDGDVGANTFGNKDNNLWINERENKVIFNRLGTINGDFISGEIAFKSFDLFYGEYYMNSLEAAFCAVLSLGIPPEEVNTNISAVKGRMKLEKLKGRFLIDNSNSGTKLKFLDEITAMARRYSEKMILIVGEESQYVCEGVDLEELKKVVKNVASDFVEIIVVGEKFRDKIEGENVFFSDGLDAALEKAVNDSEEGFVIVSNVKTWR
;
A
#
# COMPACT_ATOMS: atom_id res chain seq x y z
N MET A 1 4.83 -2.22 -39.00
CA MET A 1 3.64 -1.41 -38.61
C MET A 1 4.14 -0.15 -37.92
N LYS A 2 3.91 1.04 -38.48
CA LYS A 2 4.21 2.31 -37.84
C LYS A 2 3.30 2.44 -36.61
N LYS A 3 3.85 2.56 -35.39
CA LYS A 3 3.09 2.98 -34.19
C LYS A 3 2.49 4.34 -34.51
N ARG A 4 1.18 4.39 -34.78
CA ARG A 4 0.45 5.66 -34.81
C ARG A 4 0.53 6.24 -33.40
N LYS A 5 0.98 7.48 -33.27
CA LYS A 5 0.89 8.24 -32.03
C LYS A 5 -0.59 8.50 -31.79
N THR A 6 -1.19 7.82 -30.82
CA THR A 6 -2.49 8.24 -30.26
C THR A 6 -2.34 9.69 -29.80
N ARG A 7 -3.31 10.51 -30.13
CA ARG A 7 -3.35 11.91 -29.69
C ARG A 7 -3.46 11.91 -28.17
N GLU A 8 -2.50 12.49 -27.48
CA GLU A 8 -2.61 12.74 -26.05
C GLU A 8 -3.67 13.82 -25.85
N MET A 9 -4.69 13.55 -25.03
CA MET A 9 -5.73 14.48 -24.65
C MET A 9 -5.75 14.60 -23.13
N ASN A 10 -5.88 15.81 -22.63
CA ASN A 10 -6.00 16.09 -21.20
C ASN A 10 -7.45 16.44 -20.83
N ILE A 11 -7.77 16.36 -19.53
CA ILE A 11 -9.12 16.65 -18.99
C ILE A 11 -9.56 18.08 -19.34
N LYS A 12 -8.64 19.03 -19.39
CA LYS A 12 -8.97 20.43 -19.69
C LYS A 12 -9.56 20.58 -21.08
N GLU A 13 -9.04 19.83 -22.06
CA GLU A 13 -9.45 19.88 -23.47
C GLU A 13 -10.69 19.03 -23.76
N ALA A 14 -10.88 17.91 -23.03
CA ALA A 14 -12.02 17.03 -23.20
C ALA A 14 -13.32 17.68 -22.69
N SER A 15 -14.41 17.49 -23.41
CA SER A 15 -15.76 17.92 -23.02
C SER A 15 -16.62 16.75 -22.56
N ARG A 16 -16.59 15.63 -23.31
CA ARG A 16 -17.34 14.42 -23.05
C ARG A 16 -16.40 13.28 -22.68
N ILE A 17 -16.55 12.77 -21.46
CA ILE A 17 -15.62 11.82 -20.87
C ILE A 17 -16.37 10.57 -20.41
N LEU A 18 -15.91 9.39 -20.85
CA LEU A 18 -16.39 8.11 -20.36
C LEU A 18 -15.44 7.59 -19.29
N VAL A 19 -15.95 7.32 -18.08
CA VAL A 19 -15.18 6.76 -16.97
C VAL A 19 -15.60 5.32 -16.71
N LEU A 20 -14.65 4.41 -16.80
CA LEU A 20 -14.91 2.97 -16.68
C LEU A 20 -14.62 2.45 -15.27
N ASP A 21 -15.40 1.44 -14.86
CA ASP A 21 -15.18 0.65 -13.63
C ASP A 21 -15.66 1.36 -12.34
N PRO A 22 -16.96 1.32 -12.03
CA PRO A 22 -17.52 1.87 -10.81
C PRO A 22 -16.98 1.17 -9.55
N ILE A 23 -16.61 -0.12 -9.63
CA ILE A 23 -16.06 -0.88 -8.49
C ILE A 23 -14.77 -0.23 -7.98
N HIS A 24 -13.96 0.35 -8.87
CA HIS A 24 -12.66 0.94 -8.53
C HIS A 24 -12.64 2.47 -8.59
N GLY A 25 -13.81 3.12 -8.47
CA GLY A 25 -13.92 4.54 -8.19
C GLY A 25 -14.23 5.44 -9.39
N ALA A 26 -14.75 4.89 -10.51
CA ALA A 26 -15.18 5.71 -11.66
C ALA A 26 -16.23 6.75 -11.27
N GLU A 27 -17.14 6.43 -10.34
CA GLU A 27 -18.17 7.37 -9.89
C GLU A 27 -17.55 8.61 -9.23
N VAL A 28 -16.55 8.42 -8.36
CA VAL A 28 -15.84 9.53 -7.71
C VAL A 28 -15.15 10.42 -8.74
N ILE A 29 -14.46 9.81 -9.72
CA ILE A 29 -13.80 10.57 -10.79
C ILE A 29 -14.84 11.33 -11.63
N ALA A 30 -15.96 10.71 -11.97
CA ALA A 30 -17.01 11.35 -12.75
C ALA A 30 -17.70 12.51 -12.01
N GLU A 31 -17.92 12.38 -10.70
CA GLU A 31 -18.44 13.46 -9.85
C GLU A 31 -17.48 14.66 -9.85
N GLU A 32 -16.20 14.43 -9.63
CA GLU A 32 -15.18 15.48 -9.63
C GLU A 32 -15.02 16.15 -11.02
N LEU A 33 -15.20 15.38 -12.12
CA LEU A 33 -15.20 15.92 -13.46
C LEU A 33 -16.43 16.80 -13.74
N LYS A 34 -17.61 16.43 -13.22
CA LYS A 34 -18.83 17.23 -13.32
C LYS A 34 -18.67 18.58 -12.58
N GLU A 35 -17.99 18.60 -11.44
CA GLU A 35 -17.64 19.85 -10.74
C GLU A 35 -16.68 20.73 -11.57
N LEU A 36 -15.91 20.14 -12.49
CA LEU A 36 -15.08 20.85 -13.48
C LEU A 36 -15.85 21.15 -14.78
N GLU A 37 -17.18 21.11 -14.75
CA GLU A 37 -18.08 21.38 -15.88
C GLU A 37 -17.91 20.45 -17.08
N LYS A 38 -17.43 19.17 -16.83
CA LYS A 38 -17.32 18.15 -17.86
C LYS A 38 -18.58 17.28 -17.94
N GLN A 39 -18.92 16.82 -19.15
CA GLN A 39 -19.94 15.79 -19.33
C GLN A 39 -19.29 14.43 -19.08
N ALA A 40 -19.41 13.93 -17.86
CA ALA A 40 -18.81 12.66 -17.45
C ALA A 40 -19.90 11.60 -17.24
N GLU A 41 -19.73 10.46 -17.89
CA GLU A 41 -20.59 9.28 -17.76
C GLU A 41 -19.78 8.10 -17.21
N VAL A 42 -20.43 7.25 -16.39
CA VAL A 42 -19.82 6.03 -15.86
C VAL A 42 -20.36 4.83 -16.59
N PHE A 43 -19.49 3.88 -16.94
CA PHE A 43 -19.87 2.62 -17.53
C PHE A 43 -19.23 1.45 -16.76
N ASP A 44 -20.07 0.43 -16.47
CA ASP A 44 -19.66 -0.80 -15.80
C ASP A 44 -19.36 -1.90 -16.83
N PRO A 45 -18.08 -2.19 -17.14
CA PRO A 45 -17.71 -3.18 -18.13
C PRO A 45 -17.94 -4.63 -17.68
N TYR A 46 -18.23 -4.86 -16.39
CA TYR A 46 -18.43 -6.19 -15.83
C TYR A 46 -19.89 -6.66 -15.93
N HIS A 47 -20.85 -5.73 -15.81
CA HIS A 47 -22.27 -6.03 -15.70
C HIS A 47 -23.12 -5.42 -16.82
N GLN A 48 -22.57 -4.54 -17.62
CA GLN A 48 -23.30 -3.87 -18.70
C GLN A 48 -22.82 -4.35 -20.07
N THR A 49 -23.78 -4.65 -20.95
CA THR A 49 -23.47 -4.96 -22.35
C THR A 49 -23.21 -3.67 -23.11
N PHE A 50 -22.08 -3.59 -23.77
CA PHE A 50 -21.72 -2.46 -24.59
C PHE A 50 -22.40 -2.58 -25.96
N SER A 51 -23.20 -1.59 -26.37
CA SER A 51 -23.99 -1.66 -27.60
C SER A 51 -24.01 -0.39 -28.46
N LYS A 52 -23.12 0.58 -28.19
CA LYS A 52 -23.19 1.90 -28.80
C LYS A 52 -21.91 2.34 -29.48
N VAL A 53 -22.02 3.15 -30.52
CA VAL A 53 -20.92 4.00 -31.01
C VAL A 53 -20.52 4.95 -29.89
N LEU A 54 -19.22 5.01 -29.57
CA LEU A 54 -18.70 5.91 -28.54
C LEU A 54 -18.63 7.34 -29.14
N ASP A 55 -19.28 8.25 -28.45
CA ASP A 55 -19.22 9.68 -28.79
C ASP A 55 -18.59 10.44 -27.56
N TYR A 56 -17.32 10.15 -27.33
CA TYR A 56 -16.55 10.72 -26.23
C TYR A 56 -15.20 11.22 -26.73
N ASP A 57 -14.70 12.28 -26.10
CA ASP A 57 -13.40 12.87 -26.42
C ASP A 57 -12.27 12.11 -25.70
N LEU A 58 -12.59 11.48 -24.56
CA LEU A 58 -11.63 10.81 -23.69
C LEU A 58 -12.28 9.62 -22.97
N VAL A 59 -11.56 8.50 -22.87
CA VAL A 59 -11.91 7.36 -22.01
C VAL A 59 -10.94 7.30 -20.82
N ILE A 60 -11.48 7.28 -19.61
CA ILE A 60 -10.71 7.11 -18.38
C ILE A 60 -10.98 5.70 -17.84
N ALA A 61 -9.92 4.90 -17.65
CA ALA A 61 -10.02 3.50 -17.23
C ALA A 61 -8.93 3.13 -16.21
N PRO A 62 -9.19 2.21 -15.26
CA PRO A 62 -8.13 1.78 -14.35
C PRO A 62 -7.06 0.95 -15.07
N VAL A 63 -5.82 1.02 -14.58
CA VAL A 63 -4.66 0.33 -15.19
C VAL A 63 -4.79 -1.18 -15.24
N HIS A 64 -5.62 -1.75 -14.37
CA HIS A 64 -5.87 -3.20 -14.23
C HIS A 64 -7.11 -3.69 -14.99
N LEU A 65 -7.81 -2.81 -15.70
CA LEU A 65 -8.97 -3.23 -16.49
C LEU A 65 -8.54 -4.20 -17.61
N ASN A 66 -9.31 -5.27 -17.78
CA ASN A 66 -9.03 -6.26 -18.81
C ASN A 66 -9.16 -5.61 -20.21
N PRO A 67 -8.11 -5.61 -21.03
CA PRO A 67 -8.13 -4.98 -22.36
C PRO A 67 -9.08 -5.68 -23.36
N ASN A 68 -9.59 -6.86 -23.02
CA ASN A 68 -10.52 -7.62 -23.86
C ASN A 68 -11.97 -7.17 -23.75
N PHE A 69 -12.32 -6.27 -22.83
CA PHE A 69 -13.67 -5.71 -22.78
C PHE A 69 -14.01 -4.99 -24.08
N GLU A 70 -15.24 -5.18 -24.57
CA GLU A 70 -15.69 -4.63 -25.87
C GLU A 70 -15.61 -3.10 -25.90
N VAL A 71 -15.96 -2.42 -24.81
CA VAL A 71 -15.84 -0.96 -24.69
C VAL A 71 -14.40 -0.48 -24.93
N ILE A 72 -13.41 -1.22 -24.45
CA ILE A 72 -11.99 -0.89 -24.69
C ILE A 72 -11.62 -1.09 -26.15
N LYS A 73 -12.02 -2.23 -26.75
CA LYS A 73 -11.75 -2.51 -28.16
C LYS A 73 -12.36 -1.46 -29.08
N HIS A 74 -13.62 -1.10 -28.86
CA HIS A 74 -14.31 -0.08 -29.66
C HIS A 74 -13.67 1.31 -29.51
N ALA A 75 -13.28 1.69 -28.29
CA ALA A 75 -12.58 2.96 -28.08
C ALA A 75 -11.23 3.00 -28.81
N LEU A 76 -10.48 1.89 -28.81
CA LEU A 76 -9.23 1.78 -29.56
C LEU A 76 -9.46 1.81 -31.09
N GLU A 77 -10.50 1.13 -31.60
CA GLU A 77 -10.87 1.14 -33.02
C GLU A 77 -11.25 2.54 -33.51
N GLN A 78 -11.91 3.33 -32.68
CA GLN A 78 -12.31 4.70 -32.96
C GLN A 78 -11.20 5.73 -32.63
N GLU A 79 -10.02 5.28 -32.25
CA GLU A 79 -8.86 6.11 -31.90
C GLU A 79 -9.18 7.14 -30.79
N ILE A 80 -10.13 6.83 -29.87
CA ILE A 80 -10.44 7.69 -28.75
C ILE A 80 -9.25 7.66 -27.76
N PRO A 81 -8.75 8.82 -27.31
CA PRO A 81 -7.69 8.90 -26.31
C PRO A 81 -8.02 8.21 -25.01
N PHE A 82 -7.01 7.59 -24.38
CA PHE A 82 -7.12 6.96 -23.07
C PHE A 82 -6.29 7.68 -22.04
N MET A 83 -6.85 7.78 -20.82
CA MET A 83 -6.15 8.20 -19.60
C MET A 83 -6.40 7.14 -18.52
N ASN A 84 -5.41 6.85 -17.67
CA ASN A 84 -5.69 5.97 -16.55
C ASN A 84 -6.22 6.73 -15.31
N HIS A 85 -6.83 6.00 -14.35
CA HIS A 85 -7.39 6.59 -13.13
C HIS A 85 -6.34 7.38 -12.33
N HIS A 86 -5.08 6.94 -12.28
CA HIS A 86 -4.01 7.64 -11.58
C HIS A 86 -3.71 8.99 -12.23
N GLU A 87 -3.58 9.02 -13.56
CA GLU A 87 -3.37 10.24 -14.33
C GLU A 87 -4.57 11.20 -14.20
N ALA A 88 -5.79 10.68 -14.22
CA ALA A 88 -7.00 11.48 -14.03
C ALA A 88 -7.05 12.12 -12.64
N VAL A 89 -6.74 11.36 -11.58
CA VAL A 89 -6.65 11.88 -10.21
C VAL A 89 -5.62 12.99 -10.10
N LYS A 90 -4.42 12.81 -10.68
CA LYS A 90 -3.38 13.85 -10.73
C LYS A 90 -3.91 15.13 -11.37
N GLU A 91 -4.53 15.00 -12.54
CA GLU A 91 -4.98 16.16 -13.31
C GLU A 91 -6.13 16.87 -12.62
N ILE A 92 -7.11 16.15 -12.07
CA ILE A 92 -8.21 16.70 -11.27
C ILE A 92 -7.67 17.43 -10.04
N ALA A 93 -6.77 16.78 -9.28
CA ALA A 93 -6.18 17.37 -8.08
C ALA A 93 -5.47 18.69 -8.42
N ARG A 94 -4.74 18.73 -9.54
CA ARG A 94 -4.06 19.94 -10.02
C ARG A 94 -5.05 21.04 -10.42
N LEU A 95 -6.09 20.70 -11.21
CA LEU A 95 -7.09 21.67 -11.68
C LEU A 95 -7.86 22.30 -10.53
N LYS A 96 -8.18 21.48 -9.51
CA LYS A 96 -8.91 21.92 -8.31
C LYS A 96 -7.99 22.45 -7.21
N LYS A 97 -6.67 22.44 -7.39
CA LYS A 97 -5.67 22.85 -6.40
C LYS A 97 -5.87 22.17 -5.03
N LEU A 98 -6.13 20.86 -5.02
CA LEU A 98 -6.54 20.15 -3.80
C LEU A 98 -5.47 20.15 -2.71
N PHE A 99 -4.20 20.23 -3.08
CA PHE A 99 -3.04 20.12 -2.19
C PHE A 99 -2.20 21.42 -2.11
N ALA A 100 -2.81 22.59 -2.41
CA ALA A 100 -2.05 23.85 -2.49
C ALA A 100 -1.25 24.18 -1.22
N ASP A 101 -1.78 23.82 -0.04
CA ASP A 101 -1.19 24.11 1.26
C ASP A 101 -0.93 22.84 2.09
N ILE A 102 -0.88 21.69 1.45
CA ILE A 102 -0.73 20.39 2.10
C ILE A 102 0.46 19.65 1.48
N LYS A 103 1.42 19.23 2.29
CA LYS A 103 2.47 18.31 1.84
C LYS A 103 1.90 16.90 1.69
N VAL A 104 2.15 16.24 0.58
CA VAL A 104 1.52 14.95 0.26
C VAL A 104 2.55 13.86 0.02
N VAL A 105 2.35 12.73 0.70
CA VAL A 105 3.07 11.46 0.46
C VAL A 105 2.10 10.45 -0.14
N GLU A 106 2.45 9.88 -1.28
CA GLU A 106 1.77 8.73 -1.86
C GLU A 106 2.61 7.48 -1.68
N VAL A 107 1.99 6.38 -1.23
CA VAL A 107 2.68 5.11 -0.94
C VAL A 107 2.08 4.00 -1.78
N THR A 108 2.90 3.37 -2.63
CA THR A 108 2.55 2.18 -3.40
C THR A 108 3.59 1.07 -3.21
N GLY A 109 3.30 -0.11 -3.72
CA GLY A 109 4.18 -1.27 -3.66
C GLY A 109 3.40 -2.58 -3.65
N THR A 110 4.08 -3.70 -3.78
CA THR A 110 3.45 -5.04 -3.70
C THR A 110 3.15 -5.42 -2.25
N VAL A 111 4.05 -5.06 -1.33
CA VAL A 111 3.93 -5.29 0.12
C VAL A 111 4.38 -4.05 0.90
N GLY A 112 4.01 -3.91 2.18
CA GLY A 112 4.50 -2.85 3.08
C GLY A 112 3.76 -1.51 3.04
N LYS A 113 2.90 -1.25 2.09
CA LYS A 113 2.22 0.05 1.92
C LYS A 113 1.58 0.58 3.21
N THR A 114 0.69 -0.19 3.80
CA THR A 114 -0.02 0.20 5.04
C THR A 114 0.96 0.41 6.20
N ALA A 115 1.99 -0.45 6.32
CA ALA A 115 3.02 -0.31 7.36
C ALA A 115 3.77 1.02 7.20
N VAL A 116 4.19 1.34 5.99
CA VAL A 116 4.88 2.62 5.69
C VAL A 116 4.00 3.82 6.00
N CYS A 117 2.72 3.82 5.56
CA CYS A 117 1.78 4.90 5.88
C CYS A 117 1.62 5.10 7.40
N GLU A 118 1.43 4.02 8.16
CA GLU A 118 1.28 4.06 9.61
C GLU A 118 2.57 4.54 10.31
N LEU A 119 3.73 4.09 9.84
CA LEU A 119 5.02 4.54 10.36
C LEU A 119 5.27 6.02 10.07
N ILE A 120 4.96 6.51 8.85
CA ILE A 120 5.01 7.95 8.54
C ILE A 120 4.15 8.75 9.53
N CYS A 121 2.92 8.28 9.81
CA CYS A 121 2.06 8.94 10.80
C CYS A 121 2.66 8.94 12.21
N GLN A 122 3.37 7.88 12.60
CA GLN A 122 4.06 7.86 13.89
C GLN A 122 5.24 8.84 13.92
N LEU A 123 6.03 8.92 12.85
CA LEU A 123 7.17 9.84 12.75
C LEU A 123 6.75 11.32 12.77
N LEU A 124 5.55 11.63 12.29
CA LEU A 124 4.98 12.98 12.25
C LEU A 124 4.11 13.33 13.48
N LYS A 125 3.92 12.35 14.37
CA LYS A 125 3.03 12.47 15.53
C LYS A 125 3.42 13.65 16.42
N ASP A 126 2.39 14.27 17.00
CA ASP A 126 2.45 15.34 18.01
C ASP A 126 2.97 16.70 17.50
N LYS A 127 3.49 16.79 16.28
CA LYS A 127 3.98 18.06 15.70
C LYS A 127 3.16 18.55 14.50
N PHE A 128 2.51 17.63 13.80
CA PHE A 128 1.78 17.93 12.57
C PHE A 128 0.34 17.43 12.64
N ARG A 129 -0.55 18.14 11.92
CA ARG A 129 -1.91 17.66 11.63
C ARG A 129 -1.82 16.72 10.44
N VAL A 130 -1.98 15.42 10.67
CA VAL A 130 -1.78 14.40 9.66
C VAL A 130 -3.11 13.80 9.23
N LEU A 131 -3.39 13.86 7.94
CA LEU A 131 -4.42 13.07 7.29
C LEU A 131 -3.78 11.78 6.79
N SER A 132 -4.31 10.62 7.13
CA SER A 132 -3.84 9.35 6.58
C SER A 132 -4.98 8.55 5.99
N HIS A 133 -4.74 7.97 4.82
CA HIS A 133 -5.63 7.05 4.15
C HIS A 133 -4.89 5.77 3.80
N THR A 134 -5.37 4.66 4.36
CA THR A 134 -4.89 3.31 4.04
C THR A 134 -6.06 2.41 3.65
N SER A 135 -5.78 1.24 3.12
CA SER A 135 -6.80 0.22 2.86
C SER A 135 -7.51 -0.25 4.14
N SER A 136 -6.93 -0.02 5.31
CA SER A 136 -7.48 -0.41 6.62
C SER A 136 -8.26 0.70 7.29
N VAL A 137 -7.78 1.94 7.24
CA VAL A 137 -8.37 3.08 7.95
C VAL A 137 -8.08 4.40 7.25
N THR A 138 -9.03 5.31 7.32
CA THR A 138 -8.84 6.72 6.96
C THR A 138 -9.05 7.56 8.21
N ARG A 139 -8.09 8.40 8.57
CA ARG A 139 -8.15 9.24 9.77
C ARG A 139 -7.42 10.57 9.61
N PHE A 140 -7.91 11.57 10.33
CA PHE A 140 -7.21 12.82 10.57
C PHE A 140 -6.81 12.87 12.04
N LYS A 141 -5.55 13.22 12.31
CA LYS A 141 -5.01 13.33 13.66
C LYS A 141 -4.25 14.63 13.84
N SER A 142 -4.53 15.30 14.96
CA SER A 142 -3.81 16.47 15.48
C SER A 142 -3.52 16.28 16.96
N ALA A 143 -2.82 17.22 17.57
CA ALA A 143 -2.61 17.22 19.03
C ALA A 143 -3.93 17.26 19.83
N GLU A 144 -4.99 17.87 19.27
CA GLU A 144 -6.25 18.14 19.98
C GLU A 144 -7.32 17.07 19.71
N LYS A 145 -7.30 16.43 18.52
CA LYS A 145 -8.36 15.51 18.10
C LYS A 145 -7.87 14.43 17.14
N GLU A 146 -8.54 13.30 17.19
CA GLU A 146 -8.49 12.26 16.17
C GLU A 146 -9.89 12.05 15.59
N VAL A 147 -10.02 12.06 14.28
CA VAL A 147 -11.28 11.80 13.56
C VAL A 147 -11.05 10.64 12.62
N GLN A 148 -11.80 9.57 12.81
CA GLN A 148 -11.79 8.42 11.91
C GLN A 148 -12.98 8.51 10.97
N PHE A 149 -12.75 8.12 9.71
CA PHE A 149 -13.76 8.10 8.65
C PHE A 149 -14.17 6.66 8.33
N PRO A 150 -15.31 6.46 7.64
CA PRO A 150 -15.65 5.18 7.08
C PRO A 150 -14.51 4.61 6.22
N ARG A 151 -14.35 3.30 6.26
CA ARG A 151 -13.31 2.61 5.49
C ARG A 151 -13.52 2.81 4.00
N LEU A 152 -12.45 3.19 3.31
CA LEU A 152 -12.36 3.30 1.86
C LEU A 152 -11.28 2.34 1.36
N GLY A 153 -11.40 1.84 0.13
CA GLY A 153 -10.36 1.02 -0.49
C GLY A 153 -9.15 1.86 -0.93
N GLY A 154 -8.04 1.20 -1.25
CA GLY A 154 -6.80 1.87 -1.71
C GLY A 154 -6.82 2.30 -3.19
N THR A 155 -7.97 2.51 -3.82
CA THR A 155 -8.04 2.94 -5.22
C THR A 155 -7.56 4.38 -5.37
N PRO A 156 -6.97 4.77 -6.52
CA PRO A 156 -6.49 6.15 -6.71
C PRO A 156 -7.62 7.18 -6.57
N ALA A 157 -8.84 6.87 -6.98
CA ALA A 157 -9.99 7.76 -6.86
C ALA A 157 -10.30 8.15 -5.41
N ASN A 158 -9.98 7.31 -4.43
CA ASN A 158 -10.22 7.61 -3.02
C ASN A 158 -9.36 8.76 -2.50
N VAL A 159 -8.26 9.11 -3.16
CA VAL A 159 -7.52 10.35 -2.87
C VAL A 159 -8.44 11.56 -3.01
N LEU A 160 -9.24 11.62 -4.08
CA LEU A 160 -10.22 12.68 -4.31
C LEU A 160 -11.34 12.64 -3.28
N LYS A 161 -11.90 11.44 -3.03
CA LYS A 161 -12.99 11.24 -2.06
C LYS A 161 -12.61 11.67 -0.65
N VAL A 162 -11.40 11.29 -0.21
CA VAL A 162 -10.88 11.69 1.11
C VAL A 162 -10.73 13.20 1.21
N MET A 163 -10.22 13.86 0.15
CA MET A 163 -10.08 15.32 0.14
C MET A 163 -11.43 16.05 0.11
N SER A 164 -12.46 15.48 -0.53
CA SER A 164 -13.83 15.99 -0.45
C SER A 164 -14.34 15.96 0.99
N ILE A 165 -14.20 14.81 1.69
CA ILE A 165 -14.60 14.67 3.12
C ILE A 165 -13.82 15.64 4.01
N VAL A 166 -12.52 15.82 3.77
CA VAL A 166 -11.67 16.79 4.53
C VAL A 166 -12.22 18.21 4.41
N ARG A 167 -12.61 18.61 3.21
CA ARG A 167 -13.22 19.92 2.94
C ARG A 167 -14.59 20.08 3.60
N GLU A 168 -15.48 19.10 3.44
CA GLU A 168 -16.80 19.09 4.06
C GLU A 168 -16.74 19.22 5.60
N LYS A 169 -15.74 18.61 6.21
CA LYS A 169 -15.53 18.64 7.68
C LYS A 169 -14.66 19.79 8.15
N ASN A 170 -14.24 20.69 7.26
CA ASN A 170 -13.35 21.82 7.56
C ASN A 170 -12.07 21.40 8.32
N LEU A 171 -11.44 20.32 7.87
CA LEU A 171 -10.18 19.85 8.42
C LEU A 171 -9.02 20.45 7.61
N ASN A 172 -7.97 20.84 8.33
CA ASN A 172 -6.81 21.49 7.72
C ASN A 172 -5.55 20.67 8.03
N PRO A 173 -5.26 19.58 7.30
CA PRO A 173 -4.04 18.82 7.47
C PRO A 173 -2.82 19.63 6.99
N ASP A 174 -1.70 19.49 7.71
CA ASP A 174 -0.40 19.98 7.25
C ASP A 174 0.23 18.99 6.27
N ILE A 175 0.00 17.69 6.53
CA ILE A 175 0.54 16.59 5.75
C ILE A 175 -0.58 15.57 5.49
N ALA A 176 -0.64 15.06 4.25
CA ALA A 176 -1.51 13.95 3.86
C ALA A 176 -0.68 12.75 3.38
N VAL A 177 -1.04 11.56 3.84
CA VAL A 177 -0.39 10.29 3.50
C VAL A 177 -1.42 9.36 2.89
N PHE A 178 -1.23 8.97 1.63
CA PHE A 178 -2.16 8.14 0.88
C PHE A 178 -1.55 6.79 0.48
N GLU A 179 -2.15 5.70 0.91
CA GLU A 179 -1.91 4.38 0.32
C GLU A 179 -2.62 4.30 -1.03
N VAL A 180 -1.88 4.09 -2.12
CA VAL A 180 -2.42 4.01 -3.48
C VAL A 180 -2.12 2.65 -4.10
N SER A 181 -3.16 1.95 -4.53
CA SER A 181 -3.03 0.66 -5.21
C SER A 181 -2.56 0.82 -6.65
N LEU A 182 -1.75 -0.13 -7.11
CA LEU A 182 -1.31 -0.29 -8.50
C LEU A 182 -0.55 0.90 -9.11
N GLY A 183 0.05 1.75 -8.26
CA GLY A 183 0.93 2.81 -8.72
C GLY A 183 0.73 4.12 -7.98
N LEU A 184 1.54 5.10 -8.33
CA LEU A 184 1.50 6.46 -7.81
C LEU A 184 0.67 7.33 -8.77
N THR A 185 -0.12 8.25 -8.23
CA THR A 185 -0.85 9.19 -9.07
C THR A 185 0.08 10.29 -9.60
N GLY A 186 1.07 10.69 -8.80
CA GLY A 186 1.96 11.82 -9.06
C GLY A 186 1.32 13.18 -8.72
N ALA A 187 0.25 13.16 -7.91
CA ALA A 187 -0.34 14.37 -7.36
C ALA A 187 0.38 14.84 -6.08
N GLY A 188 1.16 13.95 -5.44
CA GLY A 188 1.89 14.22 -4.22
C GLY A 188 3.30 14.81 -4.43
N ASP A 189 3.91 15.28 -3.35
CA ASP A 189 5.27 15.79 -3.33
C ASP A 189 6.32 14.68 -3.24
N VAL A 190 6.01 13.62 -2.47
CA VAL A 190 6.87 12.44 -2.31
C VAL A 190 6.09 11.19 -2.68
N GLY A 191 6.62 10.42 -3.63
CA GLY A 191 6.11 9.13 -4.03
C GLY A 191 6.97 8.01 -3.47
N VAL A 192 6.39 7.05 -2.75
CA VAL A 192 7.10 5.92 -2.15
C VAL A 192 6.74 4.63 -2.85
N ILE A 193 7.74 3.90 -3.34
CA ILE A 193 7.61 2.50 -3.74
C ILE A 193 8.24 1.63 -2.66
N THR A 194 7.42 0.93 -1.88
CA THR A 194 7.89 0.16 -0.73
C THR A 194 8.63 -1.11 -1.13
N SER A 195 8.10 -1.85 -2.11
CA SER A 195 8.67 -3.08 -2.66
C SER A 195 8.02 -3.40 -4.01
N LEU A 196 8.74 -4.11 -4.86
CA LEU A 196 8.21 -4.73 -6.10
C LEU A 196 8.31 -6.26 -6.06
N GLU A 197 8.71 -6.82 -4.94
CA GLU A 197 8.74 -8.25 -4.69
C GLU A 197 7.33 -8.83 -4.49
N ALA A 198 7.20 -10.16 -4.54
CA ALA A 198 5.92 -10.86 -4.43
C ALA A 198 4.90 -10.34 -5.46
N ASP A 199 5.30 -10.33 -6.72
CA ASP A 199 4.51 -9.84 -7.84
C ASP A 199 3.25 -10.69 -8.09
N TYR A 200 2.27 -10.10 -8.76
CA TYR A 200 1.03 -10.76 -9.13
C TYR A 200 0.47 -10.20 -10.45
N ARG A 201 -0.38 -10.99 -11.09
CA ARG A 201 -0.96 -10.63 -12.39
C ARG A 201 -2.20 -9.74 -12.22
N VAL A 202 -2.33 -8.75 -13.09
CA VAL A 202 -3.48 -7.82 -13.19
C VAL A 202 -3.96 -7.71 -14.65
N ALA A 203 -5.02 -6.96 -14.90
CA ALA A 203 -5.59 -6.72 -16.23
C ALA A 203 -5.96 -8.02 -16.95
N GLY A 204 -6.69 -8.91 -16.28
CA GLY A 204 -7.04 -10.22 -16.84
C GLY A 204 -5.82 -11.11 -17.13
N GLY A 205 -4.76 -10.99 -16.34
CA GLY A 205 -3.53 -11.74 -16.50
C GLY A 205 -2.57 -11.22 -17.57
N THR A 206 -2.80 -10.03 -18.12
CA THR A 206 -1.99 -9.48 -19.21
C THR A 206 -0.80 -8.62 -18.75
N LYS A 207 -0.79 -8.18 -17.47
CA LYS A 207 0.25 -7.30 -16.93
C LYS A 207 0.72 -7.80 -15.57
N ASP A 208 1.97 -7.49 -15.21
CA ASP A 208 2.52 -7.67 -13.87
C ASP A 208 2.28 -6.40 -13.03
N ALA A 209 1.86 -6.57 -11.79
CA ALA A 209 1.57 -5.46 -10.90
C ALA A 209 2.82 -4.62 -10.60
N SER A 210 3.99 -5.25 -10.48
CA SER A 210 5.29 -4.59 -10.32
C SER A 210 5.60 -3.68 -11.51
N ALA A 211 5.39 -4.17 -12.74
CA ALA A 211 5.61 -3.40 -13.96
C ALA A 211 4.66 -2.19 -14.05
N VAL A 212 3.38 -2.37 -13.65
CA VAL A 212 2.39 -1.27 -13.59
C VAL A 212 2.81 -0.21 -12.58
N LYS A 213 3.24 -0.61 -11.38
CA LYS A 213 3.73 0.31 -10.36
C LYS A 213 4.99 1.05 -10.79
N LYS A 214 5.94 0.34 -11.41
CA LYS A 214 7.15 0.96 -11.96
C LYS A 214 6.80 1.99 -13.05
N ALA A 215 5.88 1.65 -13.95
CA ALA A 215 5.44 2.58 -15.00
C ALA A 215 4.77 3.84 -14.45
N SER A 216 4.20 3.82 -13.25
CA SER A 216 3.59 4.99 -12.62
C SER A 216 4.62 6.06 -12.18
N LEU A 217 5.92 5.73 -12.15
CA LEU A 217 6.99 6.71 -11.88
C LEU A 217 6.98 7.88 -12.86
N LYS A 218 6.60 7.63 -14.13
CA LYS A 218 6.43 8.69 -15.13
C LYS A 218 5.47 9.80 -14.67
N ASN A 219 4.56 9.53 -13.75
CA ASN A 219 3.64 10.53 -13.21
C ASN A 219 4.36 11.56 -12.34
N TYR A 220 5.56 11.23 -11.81
CA TYR A 220 6.45 12.14 -11.10
C TYR A 220 7.48 12.84 -12.03
N GLU A 221 7.55 12.43 -13.29
CA GLU A 221 8.40 13.10 -14.29
C GLU A 221 7.83 14.47 -14.58
N SER A 222 8.18 15.47 -13.86
CA SER A 222 8.22 16.85 -14.32
C SER A 222 8.43 17.89 -13.25
N LYS A 223 9.38 18.76 -13.47
CA LYS A 223 9.46 20.22 -13.19
C LYS A 223 9.13 20.75 -11.77
N ASN A 224 8.47 19.99 -10.91
CA ASN A 224 8.17 20.38 -9.54
C ASN A 224 8.92 19.43 -8.61
N ARG A 225 10.00 19.79 -8.06
CA ARG A 225 10.75 19.29 -6.88
C ARG A 225 10.25 18.00 -6.19
N SER A 226 9.39 17.19 -6.86
CA SER A 226 8.86 15.94 -6.34
C SER A 226 9.96 14.88 -6.27
N ILE A 227 9.92 14.04 -5.25
CA ILE A 227 10.93 13.02 -4.99
C ILE A 227 10.28 11.66 -4.97
N VAL A 228 10.94 10.67 -5.59
CA VAL A 228 10.57 9.26 -5.47
C VAL A 228 11.51 8.56 -4.50
N VAL A 229 10.94 7.86 -3.54
CA VAL A 229 11.63 7.04 -2.54
C VAL A 229 11.46 5.58 -2.88
N HIS A 230 12.56 4.80 -2.99
CA HIS A 230 12.50 3.40 -3.37
C HIS A 230 13.69 2.57 -2.82
N PRO A 231 13.62 1.21 -2.79
CA PRO A 231 14.63 0.35 -2.19
C PRO A 231 15.88 0.11 -3.07
N GLY A 232 16.34 1.08 -3.83
CA GLY A 232 17.54 0.94 -4.66
C GLY A 232 17.43 0.09 -5.92
N LEU A 233 16.31 -0.60 -6.13
CA LEU A 233 16.10 -1.54 -7.25
C LEU A 233 15.57 -0.88 -8.53
N LEU A 234 15.35 0.41 -8.51
CA LEU A 234 14.78 1.15 -9.63
C LEU A 234 15.86 2.03 -10.25
N ILE A 235 16.11 1.84 -11.52
CA ILE A 235 16.84 2.81 -12.33
C ILE A 235 15.79 3.85 -12.76
N THR A 236 15.88 5.05 -12.21
CA THR A 236 15.13 6.20 -12.70
C THR A 236 15.96 6.84 -13.81
N ASP A 237 15.39 6.94 -15.01
CA ASP A 237 16.02 7.71 -16.08
C ASP A 237 16.01 9.20 -15.69
N GLY A 238 17.12 9.68 -15.24
CA GLY A 238 17.71 11.02 -15.23
C GLY A 238 16.97 12.24 -14.68
N ASP A 239 15.65 12.32 -14.66
CA ASP A 239 14.93 13.60 -14.44
C ASP A 239 14.06 13.66 -13.17
N VAL A 240 13.95 12.61 -12.40
CA VAL A 240 13.20 12.58 -11.14
C VAL A 240 14.19 12.59 -9.99
N GLY A 241 14.03 13.48 -9.03
CA GLY A 241 14.73 13.40 -7.76
C GLY A 241 14.41 12.06 -7.11
N ALA A 242 15.41 11.23 -6.86
CA ALA A 242 15.24 9.92 -6.25
C ALA A 242 16.08 9.78 -4.98
N ASN A 243 15.48 9.23 -3.94
CA ASN A 243 16.15 8.79 -2.74
C ASN A 243 16.00 7.28 -2.58
N THR A 244 17.05 6.61 -2.15
CA THR A 244 17.07 5.16 -1.96
C THR A 244 17.24 4.79 -0.50
N PHE A 245 16.69 3.63 -0.11
CA PHE A 245 16.81 3.09 1.25
C PHE A 245 17.16 1.60 1.23
N GLY A 246 17.65 1.07 2.35
CA GLY A 246 17.83 -0.36 2.60
C GLY A 246 19.22 -0.76 3.09
N ASN A 247 20.29 -0.26 2.52
CA ASN A 247 21.65 -0.59 2.93
C ASN A 247 22.61 0.61 2.85
N LYS A 248 23.88 0.42 3.22
CA LYS A 248 24.88 1.51 3.29
C LYS A 248 25.22 2.16 1.96
N ASP A 249 24.85 1.54 0.84
CA ASP A 249 25.07 2.09 -0.49
C ASP A 249 23.92 3.02 -0.93
N ASN A 250 22.84 3.06 -0.13
CA ASN A 250 21.66 3.89 -0.36
C ASN A 250 21.76 5.24 0.37
N ASN A 251 20.82 6.15 0.07
CA ASN A 251 20.75 7.45 0.73
C ASN A 251 20.32 7.33 2.20
N LEU A 252 19.61 6.26 2.58
CA LEU A 252 19.20 6.00 3.94
C LEU A 252 19.25 4.52 4.28
N TRP A 253 19.74 4.21 5.49
CA TRP A 253 19.73 2.85 6.04
C TRP A 253 19.61 2.90 7.57
N ILE A 254 19.25 1.77 8.17
CA ILE A 254 19.17 1.61 9.63
C ILE A 254 20.33 0.76 10.15
N ASN A 255 21.02 1.28 11.18
CA ASN A 255 21.92 0.50 12.01
C ASN A 255 21.12 -0.10 13.17
N GLU A 256 20.71 -1.36 13.03
CA GLU A 256 19.86 -2.06 14.00
C GLU A 256 20.53 -2.19 15.37
N ARG A 257 21.85 -2.36 15.42
CA ARG A 257 22.60 -2.52 16.69
C ARG A 257 22.56 -1.27 17.57
N GLU A 258 22.53 -0.11 16.94
CA GLU A 258 22.53 1.19 17.60
C GLU A 258 21.16 1.84 17.63
N ASN A 259 20.15 1.26 16.99
CA ASN A 259 18.84 1.88 16.74
C ASN A 259 18.98 3.30 16.15
N LYS A 260 19.77 3.40 15.07
CA LYS A 260 20.03 4.65 14.39
C LYS A 260 19.63 4.58 12.92
N VAL A 261 18.93 5.58 12.47
CA VAL A 261 18.76 5.88 11.03
C VAL A 261 19.96 6.73 10.61
N ILE A 262 20.63 6.32 9.55
CA ILE A 262 21.76 7.05 8.97
C ILE A 262 21.34 7.47 7.56
N PHE A 263 21.54 8.74 7.21
CA PHE A 263 21.21 9.25 5.89
C PHE A 263 22.35 10.10 5.33
N ASN A 264 22.58 9.96 4.03
CA ASN A 264 23.66 10.62 3.33
C ASN A 264 23.21 11.12 1.96
N ARG A 265 23.43 12.42 1.72
CA ARG A 265 23.03 13.12 0.48
C ARG A 265 21.55 12.82 0.11
N LEU A 266 20.68 12.79 1.09
CA LEU A 266 19.26 12.60 0.90
C LEU A 266 18.65 13.91 0.41
N GLY A 267 18.03 13.89 -0.78
CA GLY A 267 17.39 15.05 -1.37
C GLY A 267 16.06 15.37 -0.70
N THR A 268 15.71 16.66 -0.60
CA THR A 268 14.43 17.14 -0.07
C THR A 268 13.62 17.85 -1.15
N ILE A 269 12.30 17.90 -0.98
CA ILE A 269 11.41 18.68 -1.89
C ILE A 269 11.74 20.19 -1.91
N ASN A 270 12.51 20.70 -0.94
CA ASN A 270 13.01 22.06 -0.92
C ASN A 270 14.18 22.27 -1.88
N GLY A 271 14.75 21.18 -2.42
CA GLY A 271 15.91 21.20 -3.31
C GLY A 271 17.25 21.08 -2.58
N ASP A 272 17.25 20.87 -1.28
CA ASP A 272 18.44 20.70 -0.45
C ASP A 272 18.84 19.22 -0.36
N PHE A 273 20.11 18.96 -0.01
CA PHE A 273 20.60 17.64 0.36
C PHE A 273 20.97 17.66 1.84
N ILE A 274 20.49 16.65 2.57
CA ILE A 274 20.78 16.50 3.99
C ILE A 274 21.58 15.23 4.26
N SER A 275 22.39 15.25 5.30
CA SER A 275 23.15 14.09 5.81
C SER A 275 23.18 14.16 7.33
N GLY A 276 23.14 13.00 7.99
CA GLY A 276 23.14 12.93 9.44
C GLY A 276 22.70 11.58 9.98
N GLU A 277 22.37 11.57 11.26
CA GLU A 277 21.82 10.40 11.93
C GLU A 277 20.68 10.78 12.89
N ILE A 278 19.74 9.88 13.11
CA ILE A 278 18.64 9.98 14.07
C ILE A 278 18.65 8.72 14.94
N ALA A 279 18.85 8.86 16.25
CA ALA A 279 18.64 7.76 17.18
C ALA A 279 17.12 7.62 17.45
N PHE A 280 16.61 6.40 17.42
CA PHE A 280 15.20 6.13 17.70
C PHE A 280 15.03 5.05 18.77
N LYS A 281 13.86 5.05 19.41
CA LYS A 281 13.44 4.03 20.36
C LYS A 281 12.35 3.19 19.70
N SER A 282 12.56 1.90 19.67
CA SER A 282 11.58 0.95 19.15
C SER A 282 10.91 0.19 20.29
N PHE A 283 9.59 0.25 20.31
CA PHE A 283 8.76 -0.50 21.24
C PHE A 283 8.01 -1.57 20.44
N ASP A 284 8.07 -2.82 20.89
CA ASP A 284 7.36 -3.96 20.28
C ASP A 284 7.74 -4.23 18.81
N LEU A 285 8.88 -3.70 18.35
CA LEU A 285 9.34 -3.95 16.98
C LEU A 285 9.97 -5.33 16.89
N PHE A 286 9.48 -6.07 15.91
CA PHE A 286 10.08 -7.30 15.49
C PHE A 286 11.00 -6.99 14.29
N TYR A 287 12.31 -7.07 14.51
CA TYR A 287 13.32 -6.76 13.52
C TYR A 287 13.42 -7.86 12.46
N GLY A 288 12.54 -7.84 11.44
CA GLY A 288 12.65 -8.61 10.24
C GLY A 288 12.98 -7.69 9.06
N GLU A 289 13.65 -8.23 8.05
CA GLU A 289 14.06 -7.45 6.87
C GLU A 289 12.87 -6.68 6.25
N TYR A 290 11.74 -7.35 6.12
CA TYR A 290 10.50 -6.76 5.59
C TYR A 290 10.01 -5.54 6.39
N TYR A 291 10.07 -5.61 7.73
CA TYR A 291 9.62 -4.50 8.59
C TYR A 291 10.63 -3.36 8.61
N MET A 292 11.92 -3.69 8.62
CA MET A 292 13.01 -2.71 8.56
C MET A 292 12.94 -1.90 7.27
N ASN A 293 12.72 -2.55 6.13
CA ASN A 293 12.51 -1.86 4.84
C ASN A 293 11.33 -0.87 4.90
N SER A 294 10.24 -1.23 5.62
CA SER A 294 9.10 -0.32 5.80
C SER A 294 9.45 0.88 6.68
N LEU A 295 10.25 0.67 7.72
CA LEU A 295 10.72 1.74 8.61
C LEU A 295 11.69 2.69 7.89
N GLU A 296 12.63 2.15 7.13
CA GLU A 296 13.56 2.92 6.30
C GLU A 296 12.83 3.75 5.25
N ALA A 297 11.84 3.15 4.57
CA ALA A 297 11.00 3.87 3.61
C ALA A 297 10.24 5.02 4.26
N ALA A 298 9.72 4.83 5.48
CA ALA A 298 8.99 5.86 6.20
C ALA A 298 9.89 7.03 6.61
N PHE A 299 11.08 6.76 7.19
CA PHE A 299 12.05 7.81 7.50
C PHE A 299 12.52 8.54 6.25
N CYS A 300 12.83 7.78 5.18
CA CYS A 300 13.26 8.36 3.92
C CYS A 300 12.19 9.31 3.36
N ALA A 301 10.91 8.91 3.39
CA ALA A 301 9.81 9.74 2.92
C ALA A 301 9.64 11.02 3.75
N VAL A 302 9.67 10.92 5.08
CA VAL A 302 9.51 12.08 5.99
C VAL A 302 10.64 13.08 5.82
N LEU A 303 11.88 12.61 5.75
CA LEU A 303 13.03 13.48 5.52
C LEU A 303 13.01 14.11 4.11
N SER A 304 12.56 13.34 3.09
CA SER A 304 12.38 13.84 1.72
C SER A 304 11.33 14.96 1.62
N LEU A 305 10.30 14.97 2.51
CA LEU A 305 9.35 16.08 2.64
C LEU A 305 10.00 17.38 3.19
N GLY A 306 11.29 17.35 3.51
CA GLY A 306 11.98 18.49 4.13
C GLY A 306 11.55 18.73 5.57
N ILE A 307 11.14 17.69 6.29
CA ILE A 307 10.93 17.73 7.74
C ILE A 307 12.30 17.64 8.40
N PRO A 308 12.66 18.63 9.27
CA PRO A 308 13.94 18.62 9.98
C PRO A 308 14.10 17.35 10.85
N PRO A 309 15.29 16.73 10.92
CA PRO A 309 15.53 15.54 11.72
C PRO A 309 15.09 15.66 13.18
N GLU A 310 15.26 16.83 13.79
CA GLU A 310 14.86 17.16 15.17
C GLU A 310 13.34 17.26 15.38
N GLU A 311 12.58 17.36 14.29
CA GLU A 311 11.13 17.37 14.34
C GLU A 311 10.50 16.00 14.16
N VAL A 312 11.30 15.01 13.78
CA VAL A 312 10.82 13.63 13.62
C VAL A 312 10.60 12.97 14.98
N ASN A 313 9.42 12.39 15.20
CA ASN A 313 9.19 11.60 16.40
C ASN A 313 10.01 10.31 16.35
N THR A 314 10.81 10.08 17.37
CA THR A 314 11.74 8.95 17.46
C THR A 314 11.21 7.79 18.29
N ASN A 315 10.01 7.89 18.89
CA ASN A 315 9.37 6.81 19.65
C ASN A 315 8.45 6.02 18.71
N ILE A 316 8.85 4.83 18.30
CA ILE A 316 8.20 4.03 17.28
C ILE A 316 7.66 2.74 17.89
N SER A 317 6.43 2.40 17.54
CA SER A 317 5.78 1.15 17.93
C SER A 317 5.43 0.32 16.69
N ALA A 318 5.36 -1.00 16.86
CA ALA A 318 4.93 -1.89 15.79
C ALA A 318 3.51 -1.57 15.31
N VAL A 319 3.30 -1.70 14.02
CA VAL A 319 1.98 -1.57 13.42
C VAL A 319 1.20 -2.87 13.63
N LYS A 320 -0.04 -2.76 14.14
CA LYS A 320 -0.90 -3.93 14.40
C LYS A 320 -1.03 -4.81 13.16
N GLY A 321 -0.89 -6.13 13.34
CA GLY A 321 -0.95 -7.10 12.25
C GLY A 321 0.21 -7.01 11.25
N ARG A 322 1.30 -6.32 11.59
CA ARG A 322 2.47 -6.12 10.72
C ARG A 322 3.74 -6.50 11.48
N MET A 323 3.93 -7.79 11.75
CA MET A 323 5.06 -8.31 12.50
C MET A 323 5.14 -7.74 13.92
N LYS A 324 4.01 -7.48 14.56
CA LYS A 324 3.97 -6.99 15.93
C LYS A 324 4.29 -8.12 16.89
N LEU A 325 5.28 -7.88 17.78
CA LEU A 325 5.58 -8.76 18.90
C LEU A 325 4.85 -8.26 20.15
N GLU A 326 4.02 -9.10 20.74
CA GLU A 326 3.32 -8.76 21.99
C GLU A 326 3.22 -9.99 22.91
N LYS A 327 2.85 -9.76 24.18
CA LYS A 327 2.55 -10.84 25.13
C LYS A 327 1.06 -11.13 25.16
N LEU A 328 0.69 -12.38 24.97
CA LEU A 328 -0.68 -12.87 25.03
C LEU A 328 -0.79 -13.97 26.10
N LYS A 329 -1.32 -13.63 27.28
CA LYS A 329 -1.49 -14.56 28.42
C LYS A 329 -0.22 -15.38 28.71
N GLY A 330 0.95 -14.72 28.83
CA GLY A 330 2.24 -15.34 29.12
C GLY A 330 2.98 -15.96 27.93
N ARG A 331 2.39 -15.98 26.73
CA ARG A 331 3.00 -16.40 25.46
C ARG A 331 3.52 -15.19 24.71
N PHE A 332 4.47 -15.41 23.79
CA PHE A 332 4.83 -14.42 22.80
C PHE A 332 3.92 -14.58 21.57
N LEU A 333 3.31 -13.52 21.12
CA LEU A 333 2.54 -13.48 19.85
C LEU A 333 3.30 -12.63 18.83
N ILE A 334 3.63 -13.24 17.69
CA ILE A 334 4.12 -12.54 16.51
C ILE A 334 2.92 -12.39 15.57
N ASP A 335 2.30 -11.21 15.53
CA ASP A 335 1.12 -10.94 14.72
C ASP A 335 1.50 -10.33 13.38
N ASN A 336 1.42 -11.13 12.32
CA ASN A 336 1.53 -10.72 10.92
C ASN A 336 0.22 -10.93 10.15
N SER A 337 -0.93 -10.91 10.83
CA SER A 337 -2.23 -11.15 10.22
C SER A 337 -2.83 -9.88 9.66
N ASN A 338 -2.89 -9.80 8.33
CA ASN A 338 -3.38 -8.64 7.60
C ASN A 338 -3.77 -8.99 6.15
N SER A 339 -4.39 -8.04 5.42
CA SER A 339 -4.83 -8.25 4.04
C SER A 339 -3.69 -8.43 3.01
N GLY A 340 -2.48 -7.99 3.34
CA GLY A 340 -1.29 -8.07 2.49
C GLY A 340 -0.31 -9.19 2.85
N THR A 341 -0.65 -10.01 3.85
CA THR A 341 0.17 -11.14 4.30
C THR A 341 0.48 -12.11 3.15
N LYS A 342 1.72 -12.59 3.09
CA LYS A 342 2.23 -13.54 2.09
C LYS A 342 2.88 -14.73 2.78
N LEU A 343 2.66 -15.92 2.23
CA LEU A 343 3.23 -17.17 2.75
C LEU A 343 4.75 -17.24 2.59
N LYS A 344 5.30 -16.62 1.56
CA LYS A 344 6.74 -16.65 1.25
C LYS A 344 7.65 -16.09 2.38
N PHE A 345 7.11 -15.28 3.30
CA PHE A 345 7.86 -14.72 4.42
C PHE A 345 7.83 -15.62 5.67
N LEU A 346 7.14 -16.77 5.60
CA LEU A 346 6.93 -17.60 6.79
C LEU A 346 8.24 -18.21 7.31
N ASP A 347 9.17 -18.57 6.41
CA ASP A 347 10.48 -19.10 6.81
C ASP A 347 11.29 -18.07 7.63
N GLU A 348 11.27 -16.79 7.21
CA GLU A 348 11.90 -15.69 7.93
C GLU A 348 11.24 -15.49 9.30
N ILE A 349 9.90 -15.46 9.35
CA ILE A 349 9.13 -15.29 10.59
C ILE A 349 9.43 -16.44 11.55
N THR A 350 9.49 -17.67 11.04
CA THR A 350 9.81 -18.88 11.83
C THR A 350 11.21 -18.81 12.42
N ALA A 351 12.20 -18.46 11.60
CA ALA A 351 13.60 -18.31 12.06
C ALA A 351 13.74 -17.25 13.16
N MET A 352 12.98 -16.19 13.07
CA MET A 352 12.97 -15.14 14.09
C MET A 352 12.19 -15.54 15.34
N ALA A 353 11.08 -16.27 15.20
CA ALA A 353 10.27 -16.78 16.31
C ALA A 353 11.08 -17.70 17.22
N ARG A 354 11.96 -18.54 16.65
CA ARG A 354 12.88 -19.42 17.39
C ARG A 354 13.81 -18.69 18.36
N ARG A 355 14.09 -17.40 18.14
CA ARG A 355 14.89 -16.59 19.08
C ARG A 355 14.21 -16.41 20.44
N TYR A 356 12.89 -16.61 20.50
CA TYR A 356 12.07 -16.45 21.70
C TYR A 356 11.73 -17.79 22.35
N SER A 357 11.47 -18.85 21.55
CA SER A 357 11.22 -20.20 22.04
C SER A 357 11.33 -21.22 20.91
N GLU A 358 11.78 -22.43 21.23
CA GLU A 358 11.70 -23.60 20.34
C GLU A 358 10.28 -24.20 20.28
N LYS A 359 9.41 -23.88 21.27
CA LYS A 359 8.02 -24.34 21.30
C LYS A 359 7.13 -23.32 20.62
N MET A 360 6.69 -23.61 19.40
CA MET A 360 5.96 -22.68 18.56
C MET A 360 4.63 -23.26 18.07
N ILE A 361 3.61 -22.40 17.95
CA ILE A 361 2.34 -22.71 17.29
C ILE A 361 2.20 -21.75 16.09
N LEU A 362 1.81 -22.28 14.93
CA LEU A 362 1.54 -21.51 13.74
C LEU A 362 0.03 -21.38 13.52
N ILE A 363 -0.43 -20.16 13.26
CA ILE A 363 -1.78 -19.88 12.75
C ILE A 363 -1.60 -19.30 11.34
N VAL A 364 -2.17 -19.97 10.32
CA VAL A 364 -1.96 -19.62 8.91
C VAL A 364 -3.24 -19.83 8.10
N GLY A 365 -3.43 -19.08 7.04
CA GLY A 365 -4.59 -19.23 6.15
C GLY A 365 -5.26 -17.93 5.76
N GLU A 366 -6.59 -17.96 5.59
CA GLU A 366 -7.37 -16.81 5.13
C GLU A 366 -8.76 -16.82 5.75
N GLU A 367 -9.10 -15.73 6.42
CA GLU A 367 -10.41 -15.53 7.05
C GLU A 367 -11.38 -14.74 6.15
N SER A 368 -10.87 -13.83 5.32
CA SER A 368 -11.71 -12.91 4.56
C SER A 368 -11.96 -13.37 3.13
N GLN A 369 -13.23 -13.39 2.71
CA GLN A 369 -13.64 -13.67 1.34
C GLN A 369 -13.39 -12.51 0.36
N TYR A 370 -13.06 -11.30 0.86
CA TYR A 370 -12.96 -10.06 0.09
C TYR A 370 -11.52 -9.51 -0.04
N VAL A 371 -10.51 -10.36 0.07
CA VAL A 371 -9.14 -9.93 -0.21
C VAL A 371 -8.91 -9.91 -1.73
N CYS A 372 -8.20 -8.90 -2.22
CA CYS A 372 -7.91 -8.75 -3.65
C CYS A 372 -7.15 -9.94 -4.25
N GLU A 373 -6.44 -10.68 -3.42
CA GLU A 373 -5.67 -11.87 -3.78
C GLU A 373 -5.79 -12.88 -2.64
N GLY A 374 -6.47 -13.98 -2.88
CA GLY A 374 -6.65 -15.07 -1.91
C GLY A 374 -5.33 -15.81 -1.63
N VAL A 375 -5.36 -16.67 -0.60
CA VAL A 375 -4.28 -17.64 -0.35
C VAL A 375 -4.50 -18.81 -1.30
N ASP A 376 -3.48 -19.16 -2.07
CA ASP A 376 -3.48 -20.33 -2.95
C ASP A 376 -3.37 -21.60 -2.13
N LEU A 377 -4.19 -22.62 -2.44
CA LEU A 377 -4.25 -23.87 -1.70
C LEU A 377 -2.96 -24.69 -1.85
N GLU A 378 -2.41 -24.76 -3.05
CA GLU A 378 -1.22 -25.58 -3.30
C GLU A 378 0.03 -24.93 -2.71
N GLU A 379 0.12 -23.59 -2.74
CA GLU A 379 1.15 -22.86 -2.02
C GLU A 379 1.05 -23.10 -0.51
N LEU A 380 -0.16 -23.03 0.06
CA LEU A 380 -0.38 -23.27 1.50
C LEU A 380 -0.01 -24.69 1.90
N LYS A 381 -0.42 -25.72 1.13
CA LYS A 381 -0.02 -27.11 1.35
C LYS A 381 1.50 -27.29 1.39
N LYS A 382 2.17 -26.70 0.39
CA LYS A 382 3.63 -26.77 0.29
C LYS A 382 4.31 -26.12 1.50
N VAL A 383 3.86 -24.94 1.88
CA VAL A 383 4.43 -24.20 3.00
C VAL A 383 4.18 -24.95 4.31
N VAL A 384 2.95 -25.39 4.60
CA VAL A 384 2.63 -26.16 5.81
C VAL A 384 3.49 -27.41 5.90
N LYS A 385 3.64 -28.15 4.81
CA LYS A 385 4.51 -29.35 4.77
C LYS A 385 5.97 -29.02 5.09
N ASN A 386 6.49 -27.91 4.57
CA ASN A 386 7.88 -27.52 4.76
C ASN A 386 8.18 -27.13 6.22
N VAL A 387 7.24 -26.45 6.89
CA VAL A 387 7.44 -25.93 8.25
C VAL A 387 6.86 -26.83 9.33
N ALA A 388 6.22 -27.95 8.98
CA ALA A 388 5.50 -28.80 9.95
C ALA A 388 6.35 -29.28 11.12
N SER A 389 7.65 -29.56 10.90
CA SER A 389 8.59 -29.96 11.96
C SER A 389 9.00 -28.84 12.91
N ASP A 390 8.74 -27.59 12.55
CA ASP A 390 9.14 -26.42 13.31
C ASP A 390 8.11 -26.02 14.38
N PHE A 391 6.88 -26.53 14.22
CA PHE A 391 5.75 -26.18 15.06
C PHE A 391 5.17 -27.39 15.77
N VAL A 392 4.86 -27.21 17.06
CA VAL A 392 4.15 -28.23 17.84
C VAL A 392 2.74 -28.42 17.29
N GLU A 393 2.13 -27.34 16.83
CA GLU A 393 0.78 -27.31 16.28
C GLU A 393 0.69 -26.26 15.15
N ILE A 394 -0.09 -26.58 14.12
CA ILE A 394 -0.43 -25.70 13.01
C ILE A 394 -1.95 -25.58 12.93
N ILE A 395 -2.47 -24.36 13.09
CA ILE A 395 -3.89 -24.06 13.00
C ILE A 395 -4.17 -23.37 11.68
N VAL A 396 -4.87 -24.05 10.79
CA VAL A 396 -5.24 -23.52 9.48
C VAL A 396 -6.59 -22.81 9.59
N VAL A 397 -6.63 -21.53 9.20
CA VAL A 397 -7.83 -20.70 9.20
C VAL A 397 -8.47 -20.66 7.84
N GLY A 398 -9.78 -20.87 7.77
CA GLY A 398 -10.61 -20.70 6.60
C GLY A 398 -11.25 -21.99 6.08
N GLU A 399 -12.57 -21.94 5.91
CA GLU A 399 -13.41 -23.08 5.50
C GLU A 399 -12.97 -23.71 4.18
N LYS A 400 -12.48 -22.91 3.23
CA LYS A 400 -12.02 -23.40 1.92
C LYS A 400 -10.82 -24.36 2.01
N PHE A 401 -10.09 -24.37 3.14
CA PHE A 401 -8.93 -25.23 3.38
C PHE A 401 -9.26 -26.46 4.23
N ARG A 402 -10.46 -26.53 4.85
CA ARG A 402 -10.88 -27.64 5.69
C ARG A 402 -10.74 -28.96 4.93
N ASP A 403 -10.18 -29.96 5.58
CA ASP A 403 -9.97 -31.33 5.07
C ASP A 403 -9.11 -31.42 3.78
N LYS A 404 -8.44 -30.33 3.39
CA LYS A 404 -7.57 -30.31 2.20
C LYS A 404 -6.07 -30.24 2.55
N ILE A 405 -5.73 -30.02 3.81
CA ILE A 405 -4.34 -29.94 4.30
C ILE A 405 -4.19 -31.03 5.36
N GLU A 406 -3.28 -31.95 5.13
CA GLU A 406 -3.04 -33.11 5.99
C GLU A 406 -1.77 -32.91 6.83
N GLY A 407 -1.77 -33.43 8.06
CA GLY A 407 -0.62 -33.45 8.97
C GLY A 407 -1.06 -33.88 10.37
N GLU A 408 -0.20 -34.60 11.09
CA GLU A 408 -0.51 -35.10 12.45
C GLU A 408 -0.72 -33.95 13.44
N ASN A 409 -0.08 -32.81 13.21
CA ASN A 409 -0.16 -31.62 14.06
C ASN A 409 -0.96 -30.47 13.41
N VAL A 410 -1.78 -30.76 12.39
CA VAL A 410 -2.59 -29.78 11.67
C VAL A 410 -4.02 -29.80 12.18
N PHE A 411 -4.53 -28.64 12.57
CA PHE A 411 -5.89 -28.40 13.03
C PHE A 411 -6.56 -27.30 12.23
N PHE A 412 -7.88 -27.20 12.30
CA PHE A 412 -8.65 -26.21 11.56
C PHE A 412 -9.43 -25.28 12.49
N SER A 413 -9.57 -24.02 12.09
CA SER A 413 -10.38 -23.02 12.77
C SER A 413 -11.18 -22.20 11.76
N ASP A 414 -12.38 -21.78 12.14
CA ASP A 414 -13.26 -20.98 11.28
C ASP A 414 -12.81 -19.54 11.15
N GLY A 415 -12.08 -19.02 12.14
CA GLY A 415 -11.61 -17.63 12.17
C GLY A 415 -10.36 -17.45 13.01
N LEU A 416 -9.75 -16.28 12.86
CA LEU A 416 -8.49 -15.94 13.51
C LEU A 416 -8.63 -15.83 15.04
N ASP A 417 -9.72 -15.26 15.53
CA ASP A 417 -9.92 -15.11 16.98
C ASP A 417 -10.10 -16.47 17.67
N ALA A 418 -10.84 -17.39 17.06
CA ALA A 418 -10.98 -18.77 17.54
C ALA A 418 -9.65 -19.54 17.46
N ALA A 419 -8.86 -19.30 16.41
CA ALA A 419 -7.51 -19.89 16.27
C ALA A 419 -6.55 -19.39 17.35
N LEU A 420 -6.58 -18.10 17.66
CA LEU A 420 -5.77 -17.51 18.73
C LEU A 420 -6.18 -18.06 20.11
N GLU A 421 -7.47 -18.19 20.36
CA GLU A 421 -7.99 -18.80 21.60
C GLU A 421 -7.55 -20.25 21.74
N LYS A 422 -7.67 -21.06 20.67
CA LYS A 422 -7.17 -22.43 20.64
C LYS A 422 -5.67 -22.49 20.91
N ALA A 423 -4.86 -21.70 20.20
CA ALA A 423 -3.41 -21.67 20.40
C ALA A 423 -3.00 -21.32 21.84
N VAL A 424 -3.74 -20.42 22.49
CA VAL A 424 -3.53 -20.10 23.90
C VAL A 424 -3.91 -21.26 24.81
N ASN A 425 -5.01 -21.96 24.55
CA ASN A 425 -5.48 -23.08 25.39
C ASN A 425 -4.57 -24.31 25.27
N ASP A 426 -4.00 -24.55 24.09
CA ASP A 426 -3.16 -25.73 23.79
C ASP A 426 -1.67 -25.47 24.06
N SER A 427 -1.30 -24.29 24.57
CA SER A 427 0.08 -23.93 24.89
C SER A 427 0.26 -23.53 26.35
N GLU A 428 1.49 -23.62 26.82
CA GLU A 428 1.95 -23.13 28.13
C GLU A 428 2.57 -21.75 27.99
N GLU A 429 2.85 -21.09 29.14
CA GLU A 429 3.64 -19.86 29.16
C GLU A 429 5.04 -20.09 28.54
N GLY A 430 5.53 -19.08 27.83
CA GLY A 430 6.82 -19.15 27.14
C GLY A 430 6.77 -19.74 25.72
N PHE A 431 5.62 -20.24 25.26
CA PHE A 431 5.46 -20.57 23.84
C PHE A 431 5.47 -19.31 22.96
N VAL A 432 5.81 -19.49 21.70
CA VAL A 432 5.61 -18.47 20.65
C VAL A 432 4.42 -18.86 19.76
N ILE A 433 3.48 -17.96 19.62
CA ILE A 433 2.39 -18.07 18.67
C ILE A 433 2.72 -17.19 17.46
N VAL A 434 2.84 -17.77 16.28
CA VAL A 434 3.03 -17.06 15.01
C VAL A 434 1.69 -16.99 14.31
N SER A 435 1.18 -15.78 14.08
CA SER A 435 -0.08 -15.56 13.37
C SER A 435 0.20 -14.90 12.02
N ASN A 436 -0.08 -15.64 10.92
CA ASN A 436 0.15 -15.22 9.54
C ASN A 436 -1.09 -15.48 8.68
N VAL A 437 -2.20 -14.87 9.06
CA VAL A 437 -3.52 -15.06 8.43
C VAL A 437 -3.88 -13.87 7.57
N LYS A 438 -4.38 -14.15 6.37
CA LYS A 438 -4.91 -13.12 5.48
C LYS A 438 -6.28 -12.68 5.95
N THR A 439 -6.35 -11.49 6.50
CA THR A 439 -7.56 -10.92 7.09
C THR A 439 -7.58 -9.40 6.99
N TRP A 440 -8.76 -8.82 7.18
CA TRP A 440 -8.93 -7.39 7.30
C TRP A 440 -9.00 -6.97 8.79
N ARG A 441 -7.92 -6.44 9.30
CA ARG A 441 -7.85 -5.86 10.66
C ARG A 441 -7.50 -4.39 10.63
#